data_5fb26851c9cecd0b631c720005ae876e
#
_entry.id   5fb26851c9cecd0b631c720005ae876e
#
_cell.length_a   1.000
_cell.length_b   1.000
_cell.length_c   1.000
_cell.angle_alpha   90.00
_cell.angle_beta   90.00
_cell.angle_gamma   90.00
#
_symmetry.space_group_name_H-M   'P 1'
#
loop_
_entity.id
_entity.type
_entity.pdbx_description
1 polymer ?
#
loop_
_entity_poly.entity_id
_entity_poly.type
_entity_poly.pdbx_seq_one_letter_code
_entity_poly.pdbx_strand_id
1 'polypeptide(L)'
;MFGSLLYFSSLQRSVSTPAREDGGAPIRSPFDVFLERNGLPQQPNFNESPIDHSRRLRTLVNAPGFTPQFVTSNPNRADGQFQFHSQPFEFGPTELDGLRMFLAEPAGPVASPAELAAGKIGKCIACHAAPNFADFKLHNTGTTQKEYDAFPSHTGGASFFSLPIPTLATRTANDLPATEQHPTASDRFRSIPSDTTTLTDLGVWNVFANPGMPAPQAKIRTILCDGQVPCPLSDAILLDRAIARFKTPALRDLGHSAPYMHNGQFDTLDEIITFYRDTSDLARAGTLRNGAIELQGIALTAGDNASLVAFLRSLNEDYQ
;
A
#
# COMPACT_ATOMS: atom_id res chain seq x y z
N MET A 1 3.34 1.14 18.92
CA MET A 1 3.53 -0.32 19.07
C MET A 1 2.22 -1.12 18.99
N PHE A 2 1.07 -0.57 19.33
CA PHE A 2 -0.24 -1.25 19.27
C PHE A 2 -0.82 -1.38 17.85
N GLY A 3 -0.56 -0.45 16.96
CA GLY A 3 -1.05 -0.48 15.57
C GLY A 3 -0.49 -1.65 14.73
N SER A 4 0.72 -2.11 15.02
CA SER A 4 1.33 -3.23 14.29
C SER A 4 0.73 -4.60 14.65
N LEU A 5 0.21 -4.78 15.85
CA LEU A 5 -0.40 -6.05 16.28
C LEU A 5 -1.80 -6.25 15.66
N LEU A 6 -2.61 -5.20 15.59
CA LEU A 6 -3.89 -5.21 14.88
C LEU A 6 -3.69 -5.43 13.37
N TYR A 7 -2.63 -4.84 12.81
CA TYR A 7 -2.24 -5.03 11.42
C TYR A 7 -1.85 -6.48 11.10
N PHE A 8 -1.12 -7.16 11.99
CA PHE A 8 -0.79 -8.59 11.80
C PHE A 8 -1.99 -9.52 11.95
N SER A 9 -2.96 -9.19 12.79
CA SER A 9 -4.18 -10.01 12.93
C SER A 9 -5.08 -9.92 11.70
N SER A 10 -5.18 -8.75 11.06
CA SER A 10 -5.93 -8.60 9.80
C SER A 10 -5.27 -9.33 8.62
N LEU A 11 -3.93 -9.43 8.62
CA LEU A 11 -3.18 -10.17 7.61
C LEU A 11 -3.31 -11.70 7.72
N GLN A 12 -3.62 -12.23 8.89
CA GLN A 12 -3.80 -13.67 9.10
C GLN A 12 -5.22 -14.16 8.78
N ARG A 13 -6.18 -13.27 8.66
CA ARG A 13 -7.53 -13.59 8.18
C ARG A 13 -7.54 -13.58 6.66
N SER A 14 -6.78 -14.53 6.08
CA SER A 14 -6.84 -14.76 4.66
C SER A 14 -8.18 -15.36 4.28
N VAL A 15 -8.72 -14.88 3.26
CA VAL A 15 -9.48 -15.35 2.11
C VAL A 15 -10.26 -16.70 2.19
N SER A 16 -9.99 -17.59 3.09
CA SER A 16 -10.92 -18.59 3.55
C SER A 16 -11.68 -17.97 4.71
N THR A 17 -12.83 -17.38 4.44
CA THR A 17 -13.72 -16.85 5.46
C THR A 17 -13.85 -17.86 6.59
N PRO A 18 -13.18 -17.67 7.74
CA PRO A 18 -13.41 -18.55 8.86
C PRO A 18 -14.88 -18.35 9.27
N ALA A 19 -15.58 -19.45 9.48
CA ALA A 19 -16.83 -19.37 10.20
C ALA A 19 -16.54 -18.62 11.50
N ARG A 20 -17.39 -17.64 11.84
CA ARG A 20 -17.28 -16.97 13.14
C ARG A 20 -17.34 -18.03 14.23
N GLU A 21 -16.53 -17.89 15.27
CA GLU A 21 -16.54 -18.82 16.42
C GLU A 21 -17.92 -18.92 17.09
N ASP A 22 -18.77 -17.91 16.90
CA ASP A 22 -20.16 -17.86 17.40
C ASP A 22 -21.18 -18.49 16.44
N GLY A 23 -20.74 -19.12 15.33
CA GLY A 23 -21.62 -19.71 14.32
C GLY A 23 -22.34 -18.70 13.42
N GLY A 24 -21.96 -17.42 13.46
CA GLY A 24 -22.52 -16.37 12.62
C GLY A 24 -22.12 -16.51 11.13
N ALA A 25 -22.73 -15.68 10.29
CA ALA A 25 -22.40 -15.62 8.87
C ALA A 25 -20.90 -15.29 8.67
N PRO A 26 -20.27 -15.83 7.61
CA PRO A 26 -18.88 -15.49 7.30
C PRO A 26 -18.71 -13.99 7.16
N ILE A 27 -17.58 -13.48 7.68
CA ILE A 27 -17.18 -12.09 7.48
C ILE A 27 -16.85 -11.93 6.00
N ARG A 28 -17.60 -11.08 5.30
CA ARG A 28 -17.42 -10.82 3.87
C ARG A 28 -17.58 -9.34 3.59
N SER A 29 -16.75 -8.84 2.66
CA SER A 29 -16.92 -7.49 2.14
C SER A 29 -18.00 -7.41 1.04
N PRO A 30 -18.54 -6.24 0.75
CA PRO A 30 -19.39 -6.04 -0.44
C PRO A 30 -18.73 -6.50 -1.73
N PHE A 31 -17.41 -6.32 -1.87
CA PHE A 31 -16.63 -6.81 -3.00
C PHE A 31 -16.66 -8.34 -3.12
N ASP A 32 -16.50 -9.08 -2.02
CA ASP A 32 -16.53 -10.56 -2.06
C ASP A 32 -17.90 -11.07 -2.47
N VAL A 33 -18.97 -10.45 -1.96
CA VAL A 33 -20.35 -10.77 -2.36
C VAL A 33 -20.60 -10.43 -3.83
N PHE A 34 -20.03 -9.33 -4.33
CA PHE A 34 -20.10 -9.00 -5.76
C PHE A 34 -19.41 -10.06 -6.62
N LEU A 35 -18.21 -10.51 -6.26
CA LEU A 35 -17.51 -11.56 -6.99
C LEU A 35 -18.34 -12.86 -7.03
N GLU A 36 -18.88 -13.28 -5.90
CA GLU A 36 -19.70 -14.49 -5.79
C GLU A 36 -20.95 -14.41 -6.66
N ARG A 37 -21.72 -13.33 -6.57
CA ARG A 37 -22.96 -13.15 -7.35
C ARG A 37 -22.74 -13.19 -8.86
N ASN A 38 -21.58 -12.77 -9.30
CA ASN A 38 -21.24 -12.71 -10.72
C ASN A 38 -20.40 -13.90 -11.20
N GLY A 39 -20.18 -14.92 -10.36
CA GLY A 39 -19.34 -16.06 -10.71
C GLY A 39 -17.90 -15.68 -11.03
N LEU A 40 -17.43 -14.56 -10.49
CA LEU A 40 -16.06 -14.08 -10.69
C LEU A 40 -15.09 -14.80 -9.74
N PRO A 41 -13.83 -14.97 -10.15
CA PRO A 41 -12.86 -15.70 -9.34
C PRO A 41 -12.51 -14.93 -8.06
N GLN A 42 -12.68 -15.58 -6.91
CA GLN A 42 -12.31 -15.04 -5.61
C GLN A 42 -10.86 -15.35 -5.24
N GLN A 43 -10.28 -16.39 -5.86
CA GLN A 43 -8.96 -16.92 -5.57
C GLN A 43 -8.15 -17.13 -6.84
N PRO A 44 -6.79 -17.07 -6.75
CA PRO A 44 -5.93 -17.54 -7.83
C PRO A 44 -6.16 -19.02 -8.14
N ASN A 45 -6.01 -19.39 -9.40
CA ASN A 45 -5.90 -20.78 -9.80
C ASN A 45 -4.61 -21.41 -9.27
N PHE A 46 -4.52 -22.73 -9.31
CA PHE A 46 -3.27 -23.42 -8.97
C PHE A 46 -2.11 -22.89 -9.84
N ASN A 47 -1.02 -22.48 -9.20
CA ASN A 47 0.16 -21.84 -9.81
C ASN A 47 -0.07 -20.45 -10.47
N GLU A 48 -1.23 -19.84 -10.30
CA GLU A 48 -1.47 -18.47 -10.74
C GLU A 48 -0.92 -17.46 -9.71
N SER A 49 -0.16 -16.47 -10.16
CA SER A 49 0.28 -15.41 -9.27
C SER A 49 -0.86 -14.47 -8.90
N PRO A 50 -0.82 -13.78 -7.73
CA PRO A 50 -1.84 -12.78 -7.38
C PRO A 50 -2.02 -11.68 -8.43
N ILE A 51 -0.95 -11.26 -9.10
CA ILE A 51 -1.04 -10.25 -10.16
C ILE A 51 -1.73 -10.80 -11.41
N ASP A 52 -1.47 -12.06 -11.79
CA ASP A 52 -2.13 -12.67 -12.95
C ASP A 52 -3.60 -12.96 -12.65
N HIS A 53 -3.93 -13.35 -11.42
CA HIS A 53 -5.30 -13.41 -10.94
C HIS A 53 -6.02 -12.07 -11.07
N SER A 54 -5.39 -10.96 -10.64
CA SER A 54 -5.94 -9.62 -10.78
C SER A 54 -6.14 -9.21 -12.25
N ARG A 55 -5.22 -9.58 -13.14
CA ARG A 55 -5.35 -9.35 -14.58
C ARG A 55 -6.48 -10.19 -15.20
N ARG A 56 -6.64 -11.42 -14.75
CA ARG A 56 -7.78 -12.27 -15.16
C ARG A 56 -9.10 -11.66 -14.70
N LEU A 57 -9.18 -11.19 -13.46
CA LEU A 57 -10.35 -10.47 -12.95
C LEU A 57 -10.63 -9.22 -13.78
N ARG A 58 -9.61 -8.41 -14.10
CA ARG A 58 -9.74 -7.25 -15.01
C ARG A 58 -10.36 -7.64 -16.35
N THR A 59 -9.89 -8.72 -16.96
CA THR A 59 -10.41 -9.21 -18.24
C THR A 59 -11.89 -9.55 -18.15
N LEU A 60 -12.30 -10.22 -17.08
CA LEU A 60 -13.69 -10.64 -16.87
C LEU A 60 -14.64 -9.47 -16.63
N VAL A 61 -14.27 -8.51 -15.76
CA VAL A 61 -15.14 -7.35 -15.46
C VAL A 61 -15.21 -6.32 -16.59
N ASN A 62 -14.32 -6.43 -17.58
CA ASN A 62 -14.33 -5.60 -18.80
C ASN A 62 -14.79 -6.39 -20.05
N ALA A 63 -15.21 -7.65 -19.91
CA ALA A 63 -15.62 -8.45 -21.04
C ALA A 63 -16.84 -7.84 -21.74
N PRO A 64 -16.88 -7.84 -23.09
CA PRO A 64 -18.08 -7.46 -23.81
C PRO A 64 -19.28 -8.30 -23.37
N GLY A 65 -20.37 -7.65 -23.01
CA GLY A 65 -21.58 -8.36 -22.52
C GLY A 65 -21.57 -8.72 -21.04
N PHE A 66 -20.55 -8.38 -20.28
CA PHE A 66 -20.60 -8.52 -18.82
C PHE A 66 -21.74 -7.67 -18.25
N THR A 67 -22.72 -8.34 -17.65
CA THR A 67 -23.90 -7.71 -17.04
C THR A 67 -23.82 -7.90 -15.53
N PRO A 68 -23.32 -6.91 -14.76
CA PRO A 68 -23.06 -7.06 -13.34
C PRO A 68 -24.33 -7.18 -12.51
N GLN A 69 -24.35 -8.12 -11.59
CA GLN A 69 -25.32 -8.22 -10.50
C GLN A 69 -24.76 -7.47 -9.30
N PHE A 70 -25.26 -6.27 -9.03
CA PHE A 70 -24.80 -5.42 -7.97
C PHE A 70 -25.24 -5.88 -6.57
N VAL A 71 -24.49 -5.50 -5.56
CA VAL A 71 -24.81 -5.69 -4.14
C VAL A 71 -25.42 -4.40 -3.64
N THR A 72 -26.63 -4.47 -3.10
CA THR A 72 -27.31 -3.31 -2.52
C THR A 72 -27.63 -3.58 -1.07
N SER A 73 -27.46 -2.58 -0.22
CA SER A 73 -27.84 -2.66 1.18
C SER A 73 -29.29 -3.08 1.32
N ASN A 74 -29.52 -4.21 2.02
CA ASN A 74 -30.86 -4.69 2.32
C ASN A 74 -30.92 -5.07 3.81
N PRO A 75 -31.68 -4.33 4.62
CA PRO A 75 -31.78 -4.58 6.06
C PRO A 75 -32.30 -5.97 6.42
N ASN A 76 -32.92 -6.68 5.49
CA ASN A 76 -33.50 -8.00 5.72
C ASN A 76 -32.60 -9.16 5.25
N ARG A 77 -31.38 -8.88 4.80
CA ARG A 77 -30.42 -9.91 4.35
C ARG A 77 -29.21 -9.97 5.25
N ALA A 78 -28.80 -11.16 5.66
CA ALA A 78 -27.62 -11.38 6.51
C ALA A 78 -26.30 -10.88 5.86
N ASP A 79 -26.26 -10.79 4.53
CA ASP A 79 -25.10 -10.34 3.76
C ASP A 79 -25.23 -8.86 3.29
N GLY A 80 -26.19 -8.10 3.80
CA GLY A 80 -26.53 -6.77 3.30
C GLY A 80 -26.35 -5.63 4.29
N GLN A 81 -25.66 -5.84 5.41
CA GLN A 81 -25.45 -4.81 6.43
C GLN A 81 -24.08 -4.89 7.06
N PHE A 82 -23.51 -3.72 7.41
CA PHE A 82 -22.39 -3.62 8.33
C PHE A 82 -22.91 -3.45 9.77
N GLN A 83 -22.23 -4.09 10.73
CA GLN A 83 -22.44 -3.89 12.17
C GLN A 83 -21.46 -2.86 12.72
N PHE A 84 -20.24 -2.82 12.19
CA PHE A 84 -19.13 -2.03 12.73
C PHE A 84 -18.69 -0.89 11.81
N HIS A 85 -19.27 -0.75 10.64
CA HIS A 85 -19.04 0.36 9.72
C HIS A 85 -20.29 1.21 9.54
N SER A 86 -20.13 2.53 9.54
CA SER A 86 -21.21 3.49 9.33
C SER A 86 -21.57 3.73 7.85
N GLN A 87 -21.00 2.96 6.93
CA GLN A 87 -21.23 3.05 5.50
C GLN A 87 -22.26 2.02 5.01
N PRO A 88 -22.90 2.22 3.85
CA PRO A 88 -23.74 1.20 3.22
C PRO A 88 -22.95 -0.07 2.85
N PHE A 89 -23.57 -1.24 3.03
CA PHE A 89 -23.02 -2.50 2.50
C PHE A 89 -23.42 -2.64 1.04
N GLU A 90 -22.62 -2.09 0.14
CA GLU A 90 -22.96 -2.04 -1.29
C GLU A 90 -21.73 -2.20 -2.20
N PHE A 91 -22.00 -2.75 -3.38
CA PHE A 91 -21.09 -2.72 -4.52
C PHE A 91 -21.92 -2.44 -5.77
N GLY A 92 -21.90 -1.19 -6.22
CA GLY A 92 -22.68 -0.68 -7.34
C GLY A 92 -21.82 -0.28 -8.54
N PRO A 93 -22.38 0.54 -9.43
CA PRO A 93 -21.65 1.03 -10.61
C PRO A 93 -20.40 1.84 -10.28
N THR A 94 -20.42 2.62 -9.20
CA THR A 94 -19.31 3.46 -8.77
C THR A 94 -18.14 2.60 -8.28
N GLU A 95 -18.42 1.58 -7.47
CA GLU A 95 -17.44 0.62 -6.98
C GLU A 95 -16.84 -0.21 -8.12
N LEU A 96 -17.68 -0.59 -9.11
CA LEU A 96 -17.22 -1.29 -10.30
C LEU A 96 -16.29 -0.43 -11.16
N ASP A 97 -16.60 0.85 -11.34
CA ASP A 97 -15.72 1.79 -12.05
C ASP A 97 -14.38 1.94 -11.30
N GLY A 98 -14.43 2.07 -9.98
CA GLY A 98 -13.23 2.08 -9.12
C GLY A 98 -12.41 0.78 -9.23
N LEU A 99 -13.05 -0.39 -9.20
CA LEU A 99 -12.39 -1.67 -9.41
C LEU A 99 -11.67 -1.73 -10.77
N ARG A 100 -12.34 -1.28 -11.84
CA ARG A 100 -11.75 -1.24 -13.18
C ARG A 100 -10.51 -0.35 -13.23
N MET A 101 -10.57 0.83 -12.61
CA MET A 101 -9.42 1.73 -12.49
C MET A 101 -8.29 1.10 -11.66
N PHE A 102 -8.63 0.48 -10.53
CA PHE A 102 -7.67 -0.19 -9.66
C PHE A 102 -6.90 -1.30 -10.39
N LEU A 103 -7.60 -2.08 -11.23
CA LEU A 103 -7.04 -3.18 -12.01
C LEU A 103 -6.36 -2.71 -13.30
N ALA A 104 -6.58 -1.45 -13.74
CA ALA A 104 -6.04 -0.94 -15.00
C ALA A 104 -4.53 -0.77 -14.95
N GLU A 105 -3.87 -1.18 -16.03
CA GLU A 105 -2.43 -1.01 -16.26
C GLU A 105 -2.22 -0.21 -17.54
N PRO A 106 -1.18 0.66 -17.61
CA PRO A 106 -0.83 1.39 -18.82
C PRO A 106 -0.30 0.45 -19.89
N ALA A 107 -0.24 0.90 -21.13
CA ALA A 107 0.31 0.11 -22.25
C ALA A 107 1.81 -0.15 -22.12
N GLY A 108 2.53 0.75 -21.44
CA GLY A 108 3.96 0.64 -21.19
C GLY A 108 4.31 0.71 -19.70
N PRO A 109 5.58 0.64 -19.34
CA PRO A 109 6.01 0.74 -17.94
C PRO A 109 5.72 2.12 -17.33
N VAL A 110 5.73 3.16 -18.15
CA VAL A 110 5.43 4.56 -17.81
C VAL A 110 4.15 4.97 -18.54
N ALA A 111 3.24 5.67 -17.86
CA ALA A 111 2.03 6.20 -18.47
C ALA A 111 2.37 7.24 -19.57
N SER A 112 1.77 7.09 -20.73
CA SER A 112 1.91 8.02 -21.84
C SER A 112 1.15 9.33 -21.59
N PRO A 113 1.48 10.44 -22.30
CA PRO A 113 0.74 11.70 -22.18
C PRO A 113 -0.77 11.56 -22.47
N ALA A 114 -1.14 10.67 -23.39
CA ALA A 114 -2.54 10.41 -23.70
C ALA A 114 -3.26 9.70 -22.55
N GLU A 115 -2.61 8.72 -21.90
CA GLU A 115 -3.14 8.02 -20.72
C GLU A 115 -3.26 8.97 -19.53
N LEU A 116 -2.27 9.85 -19.31
CA LEU A 116 -2.30 10.87 -18.26
C LEU A 116 -3.48 11.83 -18.44
N ALA A 117 -3.75 12.23 -19.67
CA ALA A 117 -4.89 13.10 -19.98
C ALA A 117 -6.25 12.39 -19.83
N ALA A 118 -6.31 11.10 -20.16
CA ALA A 118 -7.52 10.28 -20.05
C ALA A 118 -7.83 9.86 -18.61
N GLY A 119 -6.82 9.68 -17.78
CA GLY A 119 -6.98 9.14 -16.42
C GLY A 119 -7.33 7.66 -16.39
N LYS A 120 -7.96 7.21 -15.31
CA LYS A 120 -8.55 5.88 -15.11
C LYS A 120 -7.57 4.70 -15.06
N ILE A 121 -6.27 4.94 -14.81
CA ILE A 121 -5.25 3.90 -14.67
C ILE A 121 -4.61 4.02 -13.29
N GLY A 122 -5.06 3.19 -12.36
CA GLY A 122 -4.52 3.15 -11.00
C GLY A 122 -3.23 2.35 -10.90
N LYS A 123 -3.04 1.30 -11.72
CA LYS A 123 -1.92 0.36 -11.64
C LYS A 123 -1.70 -0.20 -10.22
N CYS A 124 -2.75 -0.20 -9.39
CA CYS A 124 -2.66 -0.54 -7.97
C CYS A 124 -2.28 -2.02 -7.75
N ILE A 125 -2.63 -2.90 -8.69
CA ILE A 125 -2.31 -4.34 -8.63
C ILE A 125 -0.81 -4.63 -8.67
N ALA A 126 0.01 -3.69 -9.06
CA ALA A 126 1.47 -3.86 -9.06
C ALA A 126 2.03 -4.08 -7.64
N CYS A 127 1.38 -3.49 -6.63
CA CYS A 127 1.70 -3.66 -5.22
C CYS A 127 0.55 -4.28 -4.42
N HIS A 128 -0.71 -4.06 -4.84
CA HIS A 128 -1.92 -4.46 -4.14
C HIS A 128 -2.76 -5.46 -4.95
N ALA A 129 -2.15 -6.58 -5.35
CA ALA A 129 -2.85 -7.62 -6.09
C ALA A 129 -3.87 -8.37 -5.22
N ALA A 130 -5.04 -8.68 -5.82
CA ALA A 130 -6.06 -9.52 -5.19
C ALA A 130 -5.54 -10.97 -4.99
N PRO A 131 -6.05 -11.70 -4.01
CA PRO A 131 -7.18 -11.39 -3.13
C PRO A 131 -6.81 -10.63 -1.85
N ASN A 132 -5.52 -10.61 -1.48
CA ASN A 132 -5.05 -9.98 -0.24
C ASN A 132 -4.85 -8.46 -0.38
N PHE A 133 -4.82 -7.95 -1.61
CA PHE A 133 -4.51 -6.54 -1.89
C PHE A 133 -3.19 -6.08 -1.25
N ALA A 134 -2.19 -6.97 -1.26
CA ALA A 134 -0.82 -6.74 -0.83
C ALA A 134 0.11 -7.74 -1.52
N ASP A 135 1.31 -7.29 -1.88
CA ASP A 135 2.39 -8.15 -2.40
C ASP A 135 3.40 -8.54 -1.30
N PHE A 136 3.21 -8.00 -0.08
CA PHE A 136 4.08 -8.21 1.08
C PHE A 136 5.54 -7.78 0.88
N LYS A 137 5.81 -7.03 -0.18
CA LYS A 137 7.13 -6.47 -0.48
C LYS A 137 7.33 -5.10 0.18
N LEU A 138 8.47 -4.50 -0.09
CA LEU A 138 8.89 -3.21 0.44
C LEU A 138 8.96 -2.19 -0.69
N HIS A 139 8.14 -1.14 -0.61
CA HIS A 139 8.08 -0.07 -1.60
C HIS A 139 8.32 1.30 -0.97
N ASN A 140 8.90 2.21 -1.76
CA ASN A 140 8.90 3.64 -1.44
C ASN A 140 7.86 4.34 -2.32
N THR A 141 6.76 4.74 -1.70
CA THR A 141 5.68 5.48 -2.37
C THR A 141 5.82 6.99 -2.25
N GLY A 142 6.85 7.48 -1.53
CA GLY A 142 7.12 8.91 -1.36
C GLY A 142 6.61 9.49 -0.04
N THR A 143 6.08 8.68 0.87
CA THR A 143 5.52 9.16 2.15
C THR A 143 6.55 9.95 2.95
N THR A 144 7.74 9.39 3.15
CA THR A 144 8.84 10.06 3.84
C THR A 144 9.27 11.36 3.15
N GLN A 145 9.36 11.36 1.81
CA GLN A 145 9.75 12.57 1.08
C GLN A 145 8.70 13.66 1.20
N LYS A 146 7.42 13.34 1.06
CA LYS A 146 6.31 14.29 1.22
C LYS A 146 6.29 14.89 2.62
N GLU A 147 6.48 14.07 3.65
CA GLU A 147 6.56 14.52 5.03
C GLU A 147 7.74 15.47 5.25
N TYR A 148 8.94 15.06 4.85
CA TYR A 148 10.16 15.83 5.01
C TYR A 148 10.10 17.18 4.27
N ASP A 149 9.67 17.17 3.02
CA ASP A 149 9.61 18.37 2.17
C ASP A 149 8.48 19.33 2.59
N ALA A 150 7.50 18.88 3.38
CA ALA A 150 6.43 19.70 3.90
C ALA A 150 6.80 20.53 5.14
N PHE A 151 7.91 20.23 5.81
CA PHE A 151 8.32 20.98 6.99
C PHE A 151 8.82 22.40 6.63
N PRO A 152 8.25 23.46 7.25
CA PRO A 152 8.62 24.83 6.92
C PRO A 152 10.11 25.16 7.14
N SER A 153 10.77 24.48 8.09
CA SER A 153 12.21 24.65 8.34
C SER A 153 13.09 24.07 7.24
N HIS A 154 12.54 23.23 6.37
CA HIS A 154 13.22 22.67 5.20
C HIS A 154 12.99 23.53 3.95
N THR A 155 12.05 24.50 3.98
CA THR A 155 11.85 25.47 2.90
C THR A 155 13.07 26.35 2.76
N GLY A 156 13.88 26.12 1.71
CA GLY A 156 15.18 26.79 1.51
C GLY A 156 16.40 25.91 1.83
N GLY A 157 16.19 24.71 2.37
CA GLY A 157 17.19 23.64 2.56
C GLY A 157 17.19 22.60 1.43
N ALA A 158 18.02 21.58 1.58
CA ALA A 158 17.99 20.43 0.68
C ALA A 158 16.68 19.66 0.84
N SER A 159 16.00 19.33 -0.27
CA SER A 159 14.86 18.43 -0.25
C SER A 159 15.28 17.01 0.16
N PHE A 160 14.33 16.17 0.56
CA PHE A 160 14.61 14.77 0.86
C PHE A 160 15.32 14.06 -0.31
N PHE A 161 15.03 14.44 -1.54
CA PHE A 161 15.68 13.90 -2.73
C PHE A 161 17.21 13.99 -2.67
N SER A 162 17.75 15.10 -2.17
CA SER A 162 19.19 15.36 -2.05
C SER A 162 19.74 15.26 -0.62
N LEU A 163 18.91 14.86 0.35
CA LEU A 163 19.34 14.75 1.75
C LEU A 163 20.50 13.74 1.88
N PRO A 164 21.64 14.12 2.49
CA PRO A 164 22.72 13.18 2.75
C PRO A 164 22.27 12.10 3.74
N ILE A 165 22.24 10.84 3.31
CA ILE A 165 21.97 9.69 4.15
C ILE A 165 23.29 8.94 4.40
N PRO A 166 23.59 8.52 5.64
CA PRO A 166 24.81 7.80 5.95
C PRO A 166 24.93 6.48 5.17
N THR A 167 26.14 6.22 4.71
CA THR A 167 26.52 4.93 4.09
C THR A 167 26.90 3.90 5.15
N LEU A 168 27.16 2.66 4.75
CA LEU A 168 27.69 1.64 5.65
C LEU A 168 28.99 2.04 6.33
N ALA A 169 29.82 2.86 5.65
CA ALA A 169 31.11 3.31 6.18
C ALA A 169 30.97 4.53 7.11
N THR A 170 29.95 5.36 6.91
CA THR A 170 29.82 6.64 7.63
C THR A 170 28.75 6.65 8.70
N ARG A 171 27.88 5.63 8.75
CA ARG A 171 26.84 5.55 9.78
C ARG A 171 27.44 5.36 11.16
N THR A 172 26.82 5.96 12.15
CA THR A 172 27.15 5.83 13.56
C THR A 172 25.97 5.26 14.33
N ALA A 173 26.19 4.88 15.60
CA ALA A 173 25.08 4.46 16.46
C ALA A 173 24.00 5.55 16.62
N ASN A 174 24.38 6.82 16.51
CA ASN A 174 23.45 7.95 16.62
C ASN A 174 22.51 8.12 15.41
N ASP A 175 22.83 7.48 14.29
CA ASP A 175 21.96 7.52 13.10
C ASP A 175 20.88 6.41 13.14
N LEU A 176 20.89 5.56 14.16
CA LEU A 176 20.11 4.33 14.24
C LEU A 176 19.18 4.35 15.46
N PRO A 177 18.12 3.54 15.46
CA PRO A 177 17.30 3.32 16.64
C PRO A 177 18.12 2.84 17.83
N ALA A 178 17.74 3.26 19.02
CA ALA A 178 18.33 2.77 20.25
C ALA A 178 18.14 1.24 20.36
N THR A 179 19.21 0.56 20.75
CA THR A 179 19.25 -0.89 20.98
C THR A 179 19.89 -1.18 22.34
N GLU A 180 19.84 -2.42 22.76
CA GLU A 180 20.52 -2.85 23.99
C GLU A 180 22.03 -2.53 23.97
N GLN A 181 22.68 -2.65 22.80
CA GLN A 181 24.10 -2.33 22.61
C GLN A 181 24.37 -0.82 22.51
N HIS A 182 23.37 -0.04 22.09
CA HIS A 182 23.45 1.40 21.88
C HIS A 182 22.24 2.13 22.47
N PRO A 183 22.06 2.10 23.81
CA PRO A 183 20.84 2.61 24.45
C PRO A 183 20.68 4.14 24.36
N THR A 184 21.76 4.85 24.06
CA THR A 184 21.79 6.34 23.94
C THR A 184 21.77 6.82 22.51
N ALA A 185 21.50 5.95 21.52
CA ALA A 185 21.37 6.34 20.13
C ALA A 185 20.22 7.35 19.96
N SER A 186 20.42 8.35 19.12
CA SER A 186 19.52 9.51 19.00
C SER A 186 18.32 9.29 18.07
N ASP A 187 18.26 8.15 17.38
CA ASP A 187 17.19 7.85 16.39
C ASP A 187 17.06 8.93 15.30
N ARG A 188 18.17 9.54 14.87
CA ARG A 188 18.17 10.69 13.97
C ARG A 188 17.32 10.53 12.70
N PHE A 189 17.15 9.31 12.21
CA PHE A 189 16.38 9.02 11.01
C PHE A 189 15.10 8.23 11.33
N ARG A 190 14.44 8.59 12.41
CA ARG A 190 13.08 8.11 12.69
C ARG A 190 12.07 9.23 12.59
N SER A 191 10.87 8.87 12.15
CA SER A 191 9.75 9.80 12.23
C SER A 191 9.46 10.16 13.66
N ILE A 192 9.35 11.42 13.93
CA ILE A 192 8.94 11.95 15.21
C ILE A 192 7.97 13.09 15.02
N PRO A 193 7.31 13.47 16.16
CA PRO A 193 6.42 14.61 16.17
C PRO A 193 7.04 15.85 15.53
N SER A 194 6.20 16.64 14.93
CA SER A 194 6.49 17.78 14.06
C SER A 194 7.36 18.91 14.63
N ASP A 195 7.75 18.84 15.89
CA ASP A 195 8.61 19.81 16.56
C ASP A 195 10.13 19.53 16.36
N THR A 196 10.48 18.35 15.83
CA THR A 196 11.88 17.93 15.66
C THR A 196 12.21 17.70 14.20
N THR A 197 12.46 18.76 13.48
CA THR A 197 12.63 18.83 12.02
C THR A 197 13.86 18.13 11.44
N THR A 198 14.74 17.60 12.30
CA THR A 198 15.95 16.88 11.88
C THR A 198 15.77 15.37 11.81
N LEU A 199 14.63 14.85 12.22
CA LEU A 199 14.37 13.42 12.31
C LEU A 199 13.41 13.00 11.20
N THR A 200 13.71 11.91 10.55
CA THR A 200 13.00 11.42 9.37
C THR A 200 12.98 9.89 9.39
N ASP A 201 11.80 9.29 9.19
CA ASP A 201 11.69 7.85 9.10
C ASP A 201 12.19 7.34 7.76
N LEU A 202 13.30 6.65 7.77
CA LEU A 202 13.88 5.99 6.59
C LEU A 202 13.36 4.56 6.39
N GLY A 203 12.34 4.14 7.14
CA GLY A 203 11.74 2.82 7.00
C GLY A 203 12.72 1.69 7.28
N VAL A 204 12.78 0.70 6.39
CA VAL A 204 13.63 -0.47 6.59
C VAL A 204 15.13 -0.18 6.57
N TRP A 205 15.56 1.01 6.13
CA TRP A 205 16.94 1.46 6.26
C TRP A 205 17.39 1.41 7.72
N ASN A 206 16.54 1.86 8.65
CA ASN A 206 16.85 1.89 10.08
C ASN A 206 17.20 0.50 10.64
N VAL A 207 16.53 -0.52 10.13
CA VAL A 207 16.79 -1.92 10.51
C VAL A 207 17.99 -2.49 9.76
N PHE A 208 18.06 -2.28 8.44
CA PHE A 208 19.10 -2.85 7.60
C PHE A 208 20.48 -2.23 7.89
N ALA A 209 20.54 -0.95 8.22
CA ALA A 209 21.78 -0.29 8.63
C ALA A 209 22.29 -0.72 10.01
N ASN A 210 21.45 -1.32 10.85
CA ASN A 210 21.78 -1.62 12.25
C ASN A 210 22.49 -2.96 12.40
N PRO A 211 23.80 -3.00 12.72
CA PRO A 211 24.53 -4.26 12.89
C PRO A 211 24.07 -5.09 14.10
N GLY A 212 23.36 -4.47 15.06
CA GLY A 212 22.78 -5.14 16.22
C GLY A 212 21.51 -5.94 15.92
N MET A 213 21.04 -5.98 14.66
CA MET A 213 19.81 -6.66 14.24
C MET A 213 20.04 -7.67 13.11
N PRO A 214 20.90 -8.69 13.25
CA PRO A 214 21.30 -9.55 12.14
C PRO A 214 20.15 -10.39 11.56
N ALA A 215 19.20 -10.85 12.36
CA ALA A 215 18.09 -11.67 11.90
C ALA A 215 17.06 -10.85 11.06
N PRO A 216 16.59 -9.67 11.49
CA PRO A 216 15.81 -8.77 10.65
C PRO A 216 16.51 -8.37 9.35
N GLN A 217 17.82 -8.08 9.41
CA GLN A 217 18.61 -7.74 8.22
C GLN A 217 18.60 -8.86 7.18
N ALA A 218 18.75 -10.12 7.58
CA ALA A 218 18.73 -11.26 6.67
C ALA A 218 17.39 -11.37 5.92
N LYS A 219 16.26 -11.15 6.62
CA LYS A 219 14.92 -11.14 6.00
C LYS A 219 14.74 -9.98 5.05
N ILE A 220 15.13 -8.77 5.44
CA ILE A 220 15.05 -7.57 4.60
C ILE A 220 15.90 -7.75 3.34
N ARG A 221 17.11 -8.30 3.48
CA ARG A 221 17.97 -8.64 2.35
C ARG A 221 17.25 -9.54 1.34
N THR A 222 16.64 -10.63 1.80
CA THR A 222 15.90 -11.55 0.94
C THR A 222 14.79 -10.82 0.15
N ILE A 223 14.05 -9.93 0.82
CA ILE A 223 12.98 -9.15 0.19
C ILE A 223 13.55 -8.15 -0.81
N LEU A 224 14.59 -7.39 -0.45
CA LEU A 224 15.22 -6.40 -1.33
C LEU A 224 15.92 -7.02 -2.54
N CYS A 225 16.23 -8.31 -2.49
CA CYS A 225 16.81 -9.10 -3.58
C CYS A 225 15.74 -9.89 -4.36
N ASP A 226 14.46 -9.61 -4.19
CA ASP A 226 13.34 -10.31 -4.82
C ASP A 226 13.40 -11.85 -4.64
N GLY A 227 13.85 -12.29 -3.47
CA GLY A 227 13.99 -13.71 -3.13
C GLY A 227 15.21 -14.41 -3.73
N GLN A 228 16.08 -13.71 -4.48
CA GLN A 228 17.28 -14.32 -5.07
C GLN A 228 18.30 -14.71 -4.00
N VAL A 229 18.78 -15.96 -4.06
CA VAL A 229 19.80 -16.49 -3.16
C VAL A 229 20.85 -17.24 -4.00
N PRO A 230 22.14 -16.82 -3.95
CA PRO A 230 22.66 -15.66 -3.23
C PRO A 230 22.18 -14.33 -3.82
N CYS A 231 22.05 -13.31 -2.98
CA CYS A 231 21.74 -11.97 -3.43
C CYS A 231 22.87 -11.40 -4.29
N PRO A 232 22.60 -10.95 -5.52
CA PRO A 232 23.64 -10.42 -6.41
C PRO A 232 24.10 -9.00 -6.04
N LEU A 233 23.42 -8.35 -5.10
CA LEU A 233 23.66 -6.96 -4.74
C LEU A 233 24.55 -6.84 -3.52
N SER A 234 25.47 -5.87 -3.53
CA SER A 234 26.28 -5.54 -2.37
C SER A 234 25.45 -4.89 -1.25
N ASP A 235 25.94 -4.95 -0.02
CA ASP A 235 25.30 -4.34 1.15
C ASP A 235 25.13 -2.83 0.99
N ALA A 236 26.07 -2.16 0.35
CA ALA A 236 25.98 -0.72 0.07
C ALA A 236 24.80 -0.40 -0.85
N ILE A 237 24.60 -1.19 -1.92
CA ILE A 237 23.46 -1.03 -2.83
C ILE A 237 22.14 -1.34 -2.13
N LEU A 238 22.12 -2.39 -1.31
CA LEU A 238 20.91 -2.75 -0.56
C LEU A 238 20.55 -1.70 0.48
N LEU A 239 21.55 -1.12 1.16
CA LEU A 239 21.32 -0.05 2.12
C LEU A 239 20.71 1.18 1.45
N ASP A 240 21.25 1.58 0.29
CA ASP A 240 20.69 2.70 -0.48
C ASP A 240 19.25 2.39 -0.92
N ARG A 241 19.01 1.19 -1.45
CA ARG A 241 17.66 0.74 -1.82
C ARG A 241 16.67 0.65 -0.65
N ALA A 242 17.15 0.49 0.57
CA ALA A 242 16.32 0.40 1.77
C ALA A 242 15.72 1.75 2.21
N ILE A 243 16.28 2.87 1.72
CA ILE A 243 15.85 4.22 2.12
C ILE A 243 14.37 4.44 1.80
N ALA A 244 13.61 4.83 2.81
CA ALA A 244 12.20 5.19 2.75
C ALA A 244 11.28 4.08 2.19
N ARG A 245 11.70 2.82 2.29
CA ARG A 245 10.85 1.68 1.94
C ARG A 245 10.10 1.15 3.15
N PHE A 246 8.82 0.89 2.92
CA PHE A 246 7.90 0.34 3.90
C PHE A 246 7.19 -0.87 3.31
N LYS A 247 6.70 -1.75 4.18
CA LYS A 247 5.95 -2.93 3.76
C LYS A 247 4.60 -2.51 3.17
N THR A 248 4.21 -3.13 2.06
CA THR A 248 2.88 -2.96 1.47
C THR A 248 1.81 -3.47 2.45
N PRO A 249 0.87 -2.63 2.90
CA PRO A 249 -0.26 -3.06 3.70
C PRO A 249 -1.31 -3.76 2.85
N ALA A 250 -2.12 -4.61 3.47
CA ALA A 250 -3.37 -5.05 2.86
C ALA A 250 -4.37 -3.88 2.80
N LEU A 251 -5.21 -3.85 1.76
CA LEU A 251 -6.25 -2.83 1.64
C LEU A 251 -7.62 -3.33 2.13
N ARG A 252 -7.66 -4.49 2.77
CA ARG A 252 -8.86 -4.99 3.43
C ARG A 252 -9.11 -4.19 4.70
N ASP A 253 -10.36 -3.83 4.92
CA ASP A 253 -10.84 -3.14 6.13
C ASP A 253 -10.14 -1.81 6.45
N LEU A 254 -9.99 -0.97 5.45
CA LEU A 254 -9.41 0.37 5.60
C LEU A 254 -10.26 1.30 6.49
N GLY A 255 -11.55 0.99 6.67
CA GLY A 255 -12.46 1.76 7.53
C GLY A 255 -12.07 1.80 9.01
N HIS A 256 -11.25 0.84 9.46
CA HIS A 256 -10.69 0.81 10.83
C HIS A 256 -9.21 1.19 10.89
N SER A 257 -8.63 1.68 9.79
CA SER A 257 -7.18 1.91 9.68
C SER A 257 -6.77 3.39 9.67
N ALA A 258 -7.72 4.32 9.70
CA ALA A 258 -7.40 5.75 9.78
C ALA A 258 -6.74 6.11 11.14
N PRO A 259 -5.78 7.05 11.17
CA PRO A 259 -5.18 7.76 10.02
C PRO A 259 -4.24 6.88 9.22
N TYR A 260 -4.13 7.17 7.92
CA TYR A 260 -3.44 6.34 6.95
C TYR A 260 -1.96 6.66 6.81
N MET A 261 -1.23 5.76 6.13
CA MET A 261 0.21 5.63 6.02
C MET A 261 0.87 5.23 7.34
N HIS A 262 2.17 4.92 7.29
CA HIS A 262 2.92 4.49 8.47
C HIS A 262 3.07 5.59 9.52
N ASN A 263 2.98 6.84 9.11
CA ASN A 263 3.11 8.05 9.96
C ASN A 263 1.75 8.72 10.28
N GLY A 264 0.63 8.19 9.76
CA GLY A 264 -0.70 8.72 10.03
C GLY A 264 -0.97 10.10 9.41
N GLN A 265 -0.30 10.47 8.31
CA GLN A 265 -0.38 11.84 7.78
C GLN A 265 -1.66 12.14 6.98
N PHE A 266 -2.52 11.16 6.72
CA PHE A 266 -3.76 11.34 5.96
C PHE A 266 -4.96 10.76 6.72
N ASP A 267 -6.02 11.53 6.81
CA ASP A 267 -7.25 11.13 7.51
C ASP A 267 -8.25 10.42 6.59
N THR A 268 -8.14 10.64 5.27
CA THR A 268 -9.12 10.17 4.30
C THR A 268 -8.50 9.37 3.15
N LEU A 269 -9.29 8.47 2.56
CA LEU A 269 -8.88 7.73 1.36
C LEU A 269 -8.75 8.64 0.13
N ASP A 270 -9.50 9.75 0.08
CA ASP A 270 -9.38 10.75 -1.00
C ASP A 270 -7.99 11.41 -1.01
N GLU A 271 -7.47 11.75 0.17
CA GLU A 271 -6.11 12.27 0.33
C GLU A 271 -5.07 11.24 -0.11
N ILE A 272 -5.30 9.93 0.16
CA ILE A 272 -4.42 8.86 -0.29
C ILE A 272 -4.38 8.77 -1.83
N ILE A 273 -5.52 8.83 -2.51
CA ILE A 273 -5.55 8.78 -3.97
C ILE A 273 -4.85 10.03 -4.55
N THR A 274 -5.10 11.18 -3.96
CA THR A 274 -4.41 12.43 -4.32
C THR A 274 -2.90 12.32 -4.13
N PHE A 275 -2.46 11.77 -2.98
CA PHE A 275 -1.04 11.51 -2.71
C PHE A 275 -0.39 10.61 -3.77
N TYR A 276 -1.04 9.51 -4.18
CA TYR A 276 -0.50 8.63 -5.22
C TYR A 276 -0.40 9.32 -6.58
N ARG A 277 -1.34 10.18 -6.94
CA ARG A 277 -1.25 11.02 -8.14
C ARG A 277 -0.02 11.94 -8.09
N ASP A 278 0.14 12.69 -7.00
CA ASP A 278 1.25 13.63 -6.83
C ASP A 278 2.61 12.93 -6.83
N THR A 279 2.74 11.81 -6.11
CA THR A 279 4.01 11.07 -6.04
C THR A 279 4.34 10.35 -7.35
N SER A 280 3.33 10.01 -8.15
CA SER A 280 3.51 9.51 -9.50
C SER A 280 4.11 10.55 -10.43
N ASP A 281 3.71 11.82 -10.29
CA ASP A 281 4.33 12.94 -11.02
C ASP A 281 5.80 13.10 -10.63
N LEU A 282 6.13 13.05 -9.35
CA LEU A 282 7.52 13.07 -8.87
C LEU A 282 8.34 11.89 -9.39
N ALA A 283 7.74 10.70 -9.43
CA ALA A 283 8.41 9.50 -9.94
C ALA A 283 8.70 9.61 -11.44
N ARG A 284 7.76 10.13 -12.24
CA ARG A 284 7.97 10.39 -13.67
C ARG A 284 8.99 11.48 -13.93
N ALA A 285 9.01 12.52 -13.11
CA ALA A 285 9.99 13.59 -13.18
C ALA A 285 11.40 13.17 -12.72
N GLY A 286 11.56 11.98 -12.13
CA GLY A 286 12.85 11.51 -11.57
C GLY A 286 13.27 12.27 -10.30
N THR A 287 12.32 12.90 -9.61
CA THR A 287 12.56 13.69 -8.39
C THR A 287 12.05 13.00 -7.12
N LEU A 288 11.56 11.76 -7.24
CA LEU A 288 11.24 10.91 -6.09
C LEU A 288 12.44 10.02 -5.77
N ARG A 289 13.05 10.23 -4.61
CA ARG A 289 14.22 9.45 -4.18
C ARG A 289 13.85 7.99 -3.99
N ASN A 290 14.52 7.06 -4.68
CA ASN A 290 14.28 5.62 -4.61
C ASN A 290 12.80 5.22 -4.79
N GLY A 291 12.01 6.05 -5.47
CA GLY A 291 10.60 5.79 -5.71
C GLY A 291 10.37 4.46 -6.40
N ALA A 292 9.30 3.78 -6.03
CA ALA A 292 8.88 2.55 -6.70
C ALA A 292 8.58 2.84 -8.16
N ILE A 293 9.17 2.03 -9.06
CA ILE A 293 9.04 2.22 -10.52
C ILE A 293 7.59 2.08 -11.00
N GLU A 294 6.80 1.34 -10.27
CA GLU A 294 5.38 1.10 -10.52
C GLU A 294 4.56 2.40 -10.53
N LEU A 295 4.97 3.39 -9.71
CA LEU A 295 4.31 4.69 -9.65
C LEU A 295 4.29 5.42 -11.00
N GLN A 296 5.30 5.26 -11.83
CA GLN A 296 5.39 5.94 -13.12
C GLN A 296 4.26 5.56 -14.09
N GLY A 297 3.60 4.42 -13.86
CA GLY A 297 2.49 3.96 -14.67
C GLY A 297 1.11 4.40 -14.18
N ILE A 298 1.01 5.09 -13.05
CA ILE A 298 -0.26 5.61 -12.56
C ILE A 298 -0.66 6.83 -13.40
N ALA A 299 -1.89 6.81 -13.92
CA ALA A 299 -2.50 7.91 -14.65
C ALA A 299 -3.93 8.13 -14.12
N LEU A 300 -4.04 8.99 -13.12
CA LEU A 300 -5.29 9.35 -12.47
C LEU A 300 -5.53 10.85 -12.56
N THR A 301 -6.79 11.22 -12.70
CA THR A 301 -7.28 12.60 -12.59
C THR A 301 -7.98 12.80 -11.25
N ALA A 302 -8.28 14.04 -10.89
CA ALA A 302 -9.06 14.33 -9.70
C ALA A 302 -10.49 13.73 -9.77
N GLY A 303 -11.03 13.56 -10.97
CA GLY A 303 -12.35 12.95 -11.19
C GLY A 303 -12.42 11.45 -10.89
N ASP A 304 -11.27 10.79 -10.79
CA ASP A 304 -11.18 9.34 -10.53
C ASP A 304 -11.24 8.98 -9.04
N ASN A 305 -11.01 9.97 -8.16
CA ASN A 305 -10.93 9.75 -6.72
C ASN A 305 -12.18 9.08 -6.16
N ALA A 306 -13.37 9.60 -6.48
CA ALA A 306 -14.63 9.11 -5.89
C ALA A 306 -14.87 7.62 -6.16
N SER A 307 -14.64 7.16 -7.40
CA SER A 307 -14.83 5.76 -7.75
C SER A 307 -13.79 4.85 -7.08
N LEU A 308 -12.53 5.27 -7.03
CA LEU A 308 -11.48 4.51 -6.33
C LEU A 308 -11.74 4.42 -4.83
N VAL A 309 -12.16 5.51 -4.19
CA VAL A 309 -12.54 5.52 -2.77
C VAL A 309 -13.73 4.60 -2.51
N ALA A 310 -14.76 4.63 -3.37
CA ALA A 310 -15.90 3.73 -3.26
C ALA A 310 -15.47 2.26 -3.35
N PHE A 311 -14.63 1.92 -4.33
CA PHE A 311 -14.08 0.57 -4.43
C PHE A 311 -13.29 0.18 -3.17
N LEU A 312 -12.39 1.02 -2.68
CA LEU A 312 -11.61 0.73 -1.47
C LEU A 312 -12.50 0.51 -0.24
N ARG A 313 -13.57 1.29 -0.09
CA ARG A 313 -14.57 1.10 0.97
C ARG A 313 -15.33 -0.22 0.83
N SER A 314 -15.53 -0.71 -0.40
CA SER A 314 -16.19 -1.98 -0.62
C SER A 314 -15.35 -3.20 -0.18
N LEU A 315 -14.09 -3.00 0.18
CA LEU A 315 -13.19 -4.00 0.77
C LEU A 315 -13.28 -4.08 2.29
N ASN A 316 -14.10 -3.24 2.93
CA ASN A 316 -14.31 -3.30 4.38
C ASN A 316 -15.06 -4.58 4.77
N GLU A 317 -14.72 -5.10 5.91
CA GLU A 317 -15.25 -6.34 6.47
C GLU A 317 -15.74 -6.08 7.89
N ASP A 318 -16.83 -6.76 8.30
CA ASP A 318 -17.26 -6.71 9.68
C ASP A 318 -16.56 -7.81 10.48
N TYR A 319 -15.66 -7.42 11.35
CA TYR A 319 -15.10 -8.32 12.35
C TYR A 319 -15.00 -7.66 13.73
N GLN A 320 -15.04 -8.51 14.75
CA GLN A 320 -14.92 -8.10 16.15
C GLN A 320 -13.47 -7.98 16.59
#